data_bd39e8124169232ef7eee159a9a2b751
#
_entry.id   bd39e8124169232ef7eee159a9a2b751
#
_cell.length_a   1.000
_cell.length_b   1.000
_cell.length_c   1.000
_cell.angle_alpha   90.00
_cell.angle_beta   90.00
_cell.angle_gamma   90.00
#
_symmetry.space_group_name_H-M   'P 1'
#
loop_
_entity.id
_entity.type
_entity.pdbx_description
1 polymer ?
#
loop_
_entity_poly.entity_id
_entity_poly.type
_entity_poly.pdbx_seq_one_letter_code
_entity_poly.pdbx_strand_id
1 'polypeptide(L)'
;MKNLQVKLKVISILLFLLVLSQVLLSETRGIENGKRYDRLVIRDVIVINGNGTPPRGPLDVIVEGNRIQSIRRASLERDAYEKEEHVLDGKGKYLLPGLINIHGHIHDSRANQSLPFEYLYKLWLGCGITSVRDVGSNYDKTIEERRKSQEGLVDAPRIFLYMRAWGRSPEEVRRNVQEVKKRGADGIKVFGMDRDILKAALDEAHKLSLRAAHHVGVEEIDAWDDAEFGITSIEHWYGIPDAALHGSQNFPHWYNYSNEDDRFRYAGHLWREADPEKLKKVLKRLVEKGVAWCPTFVIYEANRDLLRAMNQPWFKEYLHPAIEEYFNPNPAYHGSYHWNWSTTDEIFWRENYKIWMAAVREFSKMGGIVGVGEDAGYIYMLYGLSLIRELELHQEAGFHPIDVIKHATGNNARILGMEDKLGRIRPGYLADLLLVGDNPLENFKFLYPDGVQDLKEGKIISRGGIEWTIKDGIVYHAPTLLKDVRKIVSLAREKQQLKE
;
A
#
# COMPACT_ATOMS: atom_id res chain seq x y z
N MET A 1 -10.66 -35.68 -51.57
CA MET A 1 -10.54 -34.21 -51.43
C MET A 1 -10.90 -33.69 -50.04
N LYS A 2 -12.02 -34.09 -49.39
CA LYS A 2 -12.39 -33.61 -48.05
C LYS A 2 -11.36 -33.91 -46.96
N ASN A 3 -10.74 -35.09 -46.93
CA ASN A 3 -9.72 -35.47 -45.95
C ASN A 3 -8.41 -34.68 -46.07
N LEU A 4 -8.06 -34.17 -47.24
CA LEU A 4 -6.86 -33.37 -47.46
C LEU A 4 -7.05 -31.94 -46.95
N GLN A 5 -8.26 -31.37 -47.12
CA GLN A 5 -8.60 -30.04 -46.57
C GLN A 5 -8.65 -30.00 -45.06
N VAL A 6 -9.12 -31.09 -44.41
CA VAL A 6 -9.11 -31.19 -42.94
C VAL A 6 -7.69 -31.29 -42.39
N LYS A 7 -6.83 -32.09 -43.02
CA LYS A 7 -5.40 -32.21 -42.66
C LYS A 7 -4.65 -30.87 -42.82
N LEU A 8 -4.90 -30.14 -43.89
CA LEU A 8 -4.30 -28.82 -44.12
C LEU A 8 -4.76 -27.78 -43.09
N LYS A 9 -6.04 -27.79 -42.70
CA LYS A 9 -6.52 -26.91 -41.61
C LYS A 9 -5.90 -27.25 -40.25
N VAL A 10 -5.76 -28.53 -39.92
CA VAL A 10 -5.12 -28.95 -38.65
C VAL A 10 -3.65 -28.57 -38.61
N ILE A 11 -2.93 -28.74 -39.71
CA ILE A 11 -1.51 -28.34 -39.84
C ILE A 11 -1.37 -26.81 -39.74
N SER A 12 -2.28 -26.05 -40.34
CA SER A 12 -2.29 -24.57 -40.24
C SER A 12 -2.57 -24.08 -38.82
N ILE A 13 -3.48 -24.74 -38.08
CA ILE A 13 -3.78 -24.45 -36.69
C ILE A 13 -2.59 -24.80 -35.77
N LEU A 14 -1.95 -25.95 -36.01
CA LEU A 14 -0.75 -26.37 -35.28
C LEU A 14 0.44 -25.43 -35.53
N LEU A 15 0.65 -25.01 -36.79
CA LEU A 15 1.67 -24.00 -37.12
C LEU A 15 1.35 -22.65 -36.51
N PHE A 16 0.08 -22.23 -36.49
CA PHE A 16 -0.34 -20.97 -35.85
C PHE A 16 -0.16 -21.04 -34.34
N LEU A 17 -0.48 -22.15 -33.68
CA LEU A 17 -0.24 -22.38 -32.26
C LEU A 17 1.26 -22.47 -31.92
N LEU A 18 2.09 -23.04 -32.81
CA LEU A 18 3.55 -23.07 -32.66
C LEU A 18 4.16 -21.67 -32.82
N VAL A 19 3.70 -20.88 -33.78
CA VAL A 19 4.12 -19.49 -33.96
C VAL A 19 3.64 -18.62 -32.80
N LEU A 20 2.40 -18.82 -32.32
CA LEU A 20 1.90 -18.15 -31.11
C LEU A 20 2.71 -18.53 -29.87
N SER A 21 3.09 -19.79 -29.70
CA SER A 21 3.93 -20.25 -28.60
C SER A 21 5.36 -19.70 -28.70
N GLN A 22 5.91 -19.58 -29.90
CA GLN A 22 7.22 -18.95 -30.11
C GLN A 22 7.19 -17.41 -29.90
N VAL A 23 6.09 -16.75 -30.26
CA VAL A 23 5.90 -15.32 -30.01
C VAL A 23 5.73 -15.06 -28.50
N LEU A 24 4.99 -15.94 -27.79
CA LEU A 24 4.85 -15.87 -26.31
C LEU A 24 6.15 -16.22 -25.56
N LEU A 25 7.03 -17.07 -26.16
CA LEU A 25 8.34 -17.40 -25.60
C LEU A 25 9.41 -16.34 -25.89
N SER A 26 9.14 -15.35 -26.75
CA SER A 26 10.08 -14.26 -27.07
C SER A 26 9.99 -13.07 -26.13
N GLU A 27 8.97 -13.00 -25.26
CA GLU A 27 8.71 -11.82 -24.41
C GLU A 27 9.58 -11.77 -23.15
N THR A 28 10.04 -12.92 -22.64
CA THR A 28 10.94 -12.97 -21.46
C THR A 28 12.03 -14.02 -21.71
N ARG A 29 13.27 -13.58 -21.76
CA ARG A 29 14.42 -14.47 -22.00
C ARG A 29 15.13 -14.75 -20.68
N GLY A 30 15.18 -16.02 -20.26
CA GLY A 30 15.98 -16.47 -19.13
C GLY A 30 15.53 -15.95 -17.75
N ILE A 31 14.28 -15.46 -17.62
CA ILE A 31 13.77 -14.90 -16.35
C ILE A 31 13.01 -15.96 -15.56
N GLU A 32 13.46 -16.22 -14.35
CA GLU A 32 12.83 -17.11 -13.37
C GLU A 32 12.28 -16.31 -12.17
N ASN A 33 11.10 -16.70 -11.69
CA ASN A 33 10.47 -16.08 -10.52
C ASN A 33 11.31 -16.26 -9.25
N GLY A 34 11.44 -15.22 -8.44
CA GLY A 34 12.16 -15.24 -7.17
C GLY A 34 13.69 -15.17 -7.30
N LYS A 35 14.22 -14.80 -8.47
CA LYS A 35 15.67 -14.70 -8.70
C LYS A 35 16.16 -13.25 -8.85
N ARG A 36 17.40 -13.02 -8.39
CA ARG A 36 18.20 -11.83 -8.68
C ARG A 36 19.27 -12.21 -9.70
N TYR A 37 19.51 -11.31 -10.65
CA TYR A 37 20.51 -11.48 -11.69
C TYR A 37 21.63 -10.47 -11.51
N ASP A 38 22.87 -10.85 -11.90
CA ASP A 38 23.99 -9.91 -11.92
C ASP A 38 23.67 -8.74 -12.84
N ARG A 39 22.99 -9.03 -13.96
CA ARG A 39 22.53 -8.03 -14.92
C ARG A 39 21.15 -8.40 -15.47
N LEU A 40 20.22 -7.43 -15.39
CA LEU A 40 18.86 -7.51 -15.95
C LEU A 40 18.61 -6.27 -16.82
N VAL A 41 18.10 -6.51 -18.02
CA VAL A 41 17.70 -5.43 -18.93
C VAL A 41 16.17 -5.39 -19.03
N ILE A 42 15.57 -4.24 -18.74
CA ILE A 42 14.15 -3.96 -18.98
C ILE A 42 14.10 -3.00 -20.16
N ARG A 43 13.76 -3.53 -21.33
CA ARG A 43 13.87 -2.78 -22.58
C ARG A 43 12.57 -2.15 -23.03
N ASP A 44 12.68 -1.05 -23.77
CA ASP A 44 11.60 -0.42 -24.56
C ASP A 44 10.36 -0.02 -23.73
N VAL A 45 10.60 0.47 -22.50
CA VAL A 45 9.53 0.83 -21.55
C VAL A 45 9.23 2.34 -21.55
N ILE A 46 7.99 2.69 -21.18
CA ILE A 46 7.60 4.06 -20.80
C ILE A 46 7.79 4.19 -19.29
N VAL A 47 8.71 5.07 -18.87
CA VAL A 47 9.07 5.24 -17.45
C VAL A 47 8.24 6.33 -16.80
N ILE A 48 7.52 5.98 -15.73
CA ILE A 48 6.90 6.90 -14.76
C ILE A 48 7.84 6.97 -13.55
N ASN A 49 8.55 8.08 -13.39
CA ASN A 49 9.72 8.15 -12.50
C ASN A 49 9.40 8.13 -10.99
N GLY A 50 8.17 8.42 -10.55
CA GLY A 50 7.81 8.55 -9.13
C GLY A 50 8.10 9.91 -8.49
N ASN A 51 8.52 10.91 -9.27
CA ASN A 51 8.82 12.27 -8.79
C ASN A 51 7.77 13.32 -9.17
N GLY A 52 6.67 12.92 -9.81
CA GLY A 52 5.63 13.83 -10.30
C GLY A 52 5.92 14.45 -11.67
N THR A 53 6.97 14.04 -12.37
CA THR A 53 7.25 14.49 -13.75
C THR A 53 6.53 13.61 -14.77
N PRO A 54 6.20 14.15 -15.97
CA PRO A 54 5.56 13.38 -17.03
C PRO A 54 6.33 12.10 -17.41
N PRO A 55 5.64 11.05 -17.85
CA PRO A 55 6.27 9.82 -18.34
C PRO A 55 7.23 10.10 -19.49
N ARG A 56 8.27 9.27 -19.59
CA ARG A 56 9.26 9.34 -20.67
C ARG A 56 9.52 7.96 -21.25
N GLY A 57 9.65 7.88 -22.56
CA GLY A 57 9.96 6.64 -23.24
C GLY A 57 9.97 6.76 -24.76
N PRO A 58 10.30 5.70 -25.48
CA PRO A 58 10.77 4.42 -24.93
C PRO A 58 12.19 4.51 -24.37
N LEU A 59 12.43 3.81 -23.25
CA LEU A 59 13.73 3.75 -22.55
C LEU A 59 14.08 2.30 -22.21
N ASP A 60 15.40 2.04 -22.12
CA ASP A 60 15.94 0.82 -21.55
C ASP A 60 16.47 1.11 -20.15
N VAL A 61 16.08 0.30 -19.18
CA VAL A 61 16.53 0.39 -17.79
C VAL A 61 17.37 -0.83 -17.48
N ILE A 62 18.61 -0.60 -17.06
CA ILE A 62 19.59 -1.64 -16.77
C ILE A 62 19.76 -1.73 -15.25
N VAL A 63 19.58 -2.91 -14.72
CA VAL A 63 19.76 -3.27 -13.31
C VAL A 63 21.01 -4.14 -13.18
N GLU A 64 21.88 -3.82 -12.24
CA GLU A 64 23.02 -4.66 -11.84
C GLU A 64 22.88 -5.03 -10.36
N GLY A 65 22.79 -6.31 -10.09
CA GLY A 65 22.49 -6.83 -8.76
C GLY A 65 21.18 -6.26 -8.21
N ASN A 66 21.25 -5.41 -7.20
CA ASN A 66 20.07 -4.80 -6.58
C ASN A 66 19.89 -3.31 -6.91
N ARG A 67 20.62 -2.76 -7.90
CA ARG A 67 20.58 -1.32 -8.21
C ARG A 67 20.30 -1.03 -9.67
N ILE A 68 19.61 0.07 -9.90
CA ILE A 68 19.48 0.66 -11.23
C ILE A 68 20.85 1.21 -11.61
N GLN A 69 21.48 0.63 -12.61
CA GLN A 69 22.79 1.04 -13.10
C GLN A 69 22.70 2.21 -14.08
N SER A 70 21.80 2.10 -15.08
CA SER A 70 21.65 3.14 -16.10
C SER A 70 20.26 3.13 -16.73
N ILE A 71 19.91 4.28 -17.32
CA ILE A 71 18.69 4.50 -18.08
C ILE A 71 19.11 5.12 -19.40
N ARG A 72 18.73 4.49 -20.54
CA ARG A 72 19.15 4.88 -21.89
C ARG A 72 17.94 5.04 -22.80
N ARG A 73 18.09 5.70 -23.93
CA ARG A 73 17.09 5.61 -25.00
C ARG A 73 17.02 4.16 -25.50
N ALA A 74 15.82 3.68 -25.76
CA ALA A 74 15.65 2.34 -26.33
C ALA A 74 16.42 2.23 -27.64
N SER A 75 17.15 1.12 -27.80
CA SER A 75 17.87 0.85 -29.04
C SER A 75 16.87 0.54 -30.15
N LEU A 76 17.06 1.15 -31.31
CA LEU A 76 16.31 0.83 -32.52
C LEU A 76 16.77 -0.50 -33.15
N GLU A 77 17.97 -0.97 -32.78
CA GLU A 77 18.49 -2.25 -33.22
C GLU A 77 17.87 -3.39 -32.41
N ARG A 78 17.10 -4.25 -33.04
CA ARG A 78 16.50 -5.44 -32.38
C ARG A 78 17.54 -6.29 -31.67
N ASP A 79 18.75 -6.31 -32.17
CA ASP A 79 19.86 -7.18 -31.77
C ASP A 79 20.75 -6.56 -30.66
N ALA A 80 20.46 -5.33 -30.21
CA ALA A 80 21.29 -4.62 -29.25
C ALA A 80 21.51 -5.41 -27.93
N TYR A 81 20.61 -6.35 -27.63
CA TYR A 81 20.63 -7.19 -26.42
C TYR A 81 20.58 -8.70 -26.74
N GLU A 82 20.92 -9.11 -27.96
CA GLU A 82 20.95 -10.54 -28.31
C GLU A 82 21.90 -11.39 -27.47
N LYS A 83 22.94 -10.73 -26.92
CA LYS A 83 23.94 -11.37 -26.07
C LYS A 83 23.57 -11.31 -24.58
N GLU A 84 22.53 -10.56 -24.21
CA GLU A 84 22.08 -10.48 -22.83
C GLU A 84 21.23 -11.72 -22.48
N GLU A 85 21.55 -12.35 -21.36
CA GLU A 85 20.88 -13.59 -20.94
C GLU A 85 19.52 -13.32 -20.31
N HIS A 86 19.35 -12.14 -19.67
CA HIS A 86 18.18 -11.81 -18.85
C HIS A 86 17.54 -10.50 -19.32
N VAL A 87 16.46 -10.62 -20.07
CA VAL A 87 15.76 -9.47 -20.67
C VAL A 87 14.26 -9.56 -20.40
N LEU A 88 13.69 -8.47 -19.87
CA LEU A 88 12.25 -8.22 -19.82
C LEU A 88 11.87 -7.29 -20.98
N ASP A 89 10.97 -7.75 -21.84
CA ASP A 89 10.43 -6.95 -22.94
C ASP A 89 9.29 -6.06 -22.43
N GLY A 90 9.53 -4.77 -22.40
CA GLY A 90 8.59 -3.76 -21.95
C GLY A 90 7.94 -2.95 -23.06
N LYS A 91 8.03 -3.43 -24.33
CA LYS A 91 7.45 -2.71 -25.46
C LYS A 91 5.97 -2.43 -25.27
N GLY A 92 5.61 -1.15 -25.26
CA GLY A 92 4.25 -0.70 -25.03
C GLY A 92 3.80 -0.76 -23.55
N LYS A 93 4.68 -1.15 -22.63
CA LYS A 93 4.40 -1.26 -21.18
C LYS A 93 4.98 -0.09 -20.39
N TYR A 94 4.57 0.01 -19.14
CA TYR A 94 4.94 1.08 -18.24
C TYR A 94 5.79 0.55 -17.09
N LEU A 95 6.88 1.25 -16.80
CA LEU A 95 7.75 0.95 -15.68
C LEU A 95 7.62 2.04 -14.61
N LEU A 96 7.24 1.63 -13.40
CA LEU A 96 7.09 2.49 -12.23
C LEU A 96 8.07 2.08 -11.13
N PRO A 97 8.38 2.96 -10.16
CA PRO A 97 8.97 2.50 -8.90
C PRO A 97 8.01 1.55 -8.20
N GLY A 98 8.54 0.59 -7.47
CA GLY A 98 7.75 -0.26 -6.58
C GLY A 98 6.92 0.58 -5.61
N LEU A 99 5.67 0.20 -5.40
CA LEU A 99 4.79 0.87 -4.45
C LEU A 99 5.31 0.66 -3.02
N ILE A 100 5.19 1.68 -2.21
CA ILE A 100 5.57 1.68 -0.80
C ILE A 100 4.31 1.85 0.02
N ASN A 101 3.98 0.88 0.86
CA ASN A 101 2.86 0.95 1.81
C ASN A 101 3.40 1.44 3.16
N ILE A 102 3.08 2.69 3.56
CA ILE A 102 3.58 3.23 4.85
C ILE A 102 2.63 2.99 6.03
N HIS A 103 1.54 2.26 5.82
CA HIS A 103 0.64 1.82 6.88
C HIS A 103 0.18 0.39 6.63
N GLY A 104 1.01 -0.57 6.96
CA GLY A 104 0.72 -1.99 6.86
C GLY A 104 0.79 -2.67 8.22
N HIS A 105 0.17 -3.85 8.30
CA HIS A 105 0.20 -4.72 9.46
C HIS A 105 0.53 -6.14 9.04
N ILE A 106 1.50 -6.76 9.72
CA ILE A 106 1.92 -8.13 9.46
C ILE A 106 1.24 -9.04 10.47
N HIS A 107 0.15 -9.67 10.07
CA HIS A 107 -0.65 -10.54 10.92
C HIS A 107 -0.36 -12.02 10.65
N ASP A 108 -0.19 -12.81 11.70
CA ASP A 108 -0.04 -14.28 11.65
C ASP A 108 -1.31 -15.03 12.05
N SER A 109 -2.33 -14.28 12.44
CA SER A 109 -3.65 -14.81 12.82
C SER A 109 -4.74 -13.76 12.70
N ARG A 110 -5.98 -14.22 12.45
CA ARG A 110 -7.22 -13.44 12.50
C ARG A 110 -8.33 -14.32 13.07
N ALA A 111 -9.23 -13.75 13.87
CA ALA A 111 -10.32 -14.48 14.52
C ALA A 111 -9.87 -15.80 15.18
N ASN A 112 -8.72 -15.78 15.88
CA ASN A 112 -8.07 -16.96 16.49
C ASN A 112 -7.69 -18.08 15.49
N GLN A 113 -7.70 -17.80 14.20
CA GLN A 113 -7.24 -18.72 13.14
C GLN A 113 -5.91 -18.28 12.59
N SER A 114 -5.02 -19.23 12.27
CA SER A 114 -3.71 -18.97 11.69
C SER A 114 -3.84 -18.32 10.29
N LEU A 115 -3.01 -17.32 10.05
CA LEU A 115 -2.88 -16.66 8.75
C LEU A 115 -1.40 -16.76 8.32
N PRO A 116 -1.09 -17.49 7.25
CA PRO A 116 0.30 -17.63 6.81
C PRO A 116 0.90 -16.29 6.36
N PHE A 117 2.11 -15.96 6.78
CA PHE A 117 2.82 -14.76 6.31
C PHE A 117 2.99 -14.76 4.78
N GLU A 118 3.21 -15.91 4.18
CA GLU A 118 3.31 -16.09 2.73
C GLU A 118 2.09 -15.53 1.98
N TYR A 119 0.89 -15.67 2.57
CA TYR A 119 -0.34 -15.14 2.00
C TYR A 119 -0.30 -13.61 1.86
N LEU A 120 0.10 -12.90 2.92
CA LEU A 120 0.20 -11.43 2.91
C LEU A 120 1.31 -10.98 1.94
N TYR A 121 2.47 -11.60 2.03
CA TYR A 121 3.64 -11.19 1.28
C TYR A 121 3.44 -11.35 -0.22
N LYS A 122 2.86 -12.48 -0.65
CA LYS A 122 2.55 -12.73 -2.06
C LYS A 122 1.44 -11.81 -2.58
N LEU A 123 0.46 -11.44 -1.75
CA LEU A 123 -0.53 -10.41 -2.10
C LEU A 123 0.14 -9.05 -2.30
N TRP A 124 0.99 -8.61 -1.37
CA TRP A 124 1.70 -7.34 -1.50
C TRP A 124 2.58 -7.31 -2.75
N LEU A 125 3.44 -8.29 -2.94
CA LEU A 125 4.30 -8.35 -4.13
C LEU A 125 3.48 -8.50 -5.42
N GLY A 126 2.40 -9.30 -5.41
CA GLY A 126 1.49 -9.46 -6.53
C GLY A 126 0.74 -8.17 -6.90
N CYS A 127 0.53 -7.28 -5.95
CA CYS A 127 -0.02 -5.94 -6.13
C CYS A 127 1.06 -4.85 -6.25
N GLY A 128 2.32 -5.23 -6.48
CA GLY A 128 3.40 -4.30 -6.76
C GLY A 128 3.99 -3.57 -5.55
N ILE A 129 3.68 -4.00 -4.34
CA ILE A 129 4.19 -3.38 -3.12
C ILE A 129 5.54 -4.01 -2.78
N THR A 130 6.61 -3.22 -2.94
CA THR A 130 7.99 -3.66 -2.71
C THR A 130 8.51 -3.31 -1.32
N SER A 131 7.85 -2.39 -0.62
CA SER A 131 8.20 -1.97 0.74
C SER A 131 6.96 -1.75 1.59
N VAL A 132 7.00 -2.17 2.86
CA VAL A 132 5.92 -2.00 3.83
C VAL A 132 6.49 -1.46 5.13
N ARG A 133 5.86 -0.43 5.69
CA ARG A 133 6.06 -0.01 7.08
C ARG A 133 5.02 -0.73 7.94
N ASP A 134 5.49 -1.67 8.76
CA ASP A 134 4.68 -2.34 9.76
C ASP A 134 4.53 -1.44 10.99
N VAL A 135 3.30 -1.07 11.31
CA VAL A 135 3.00 -0.07 12.35
C VAL A 135 2.29 -0.71 13.55
N GLY A 136 2.93 -1.66 14.20
CA GLY A 136 2.49 -2.16 15.49
C GLY A 136 2.06 -3.62 15.55
N SER A 137 2.52 -4.46 14.63
CA SER A 137 2.34 -5.91 14.70
C SER A 137 3.24 -6.56 15.79
N ASN A 138 3.19 -7.88 15.91
CA ASN A 138 4.04 -8.61 16.86
C ASN A 138 5.52 -8.51 16.45
N TYR A 139 6.25 -7.67 17.15
CA TYR A 139 7.65 -7.37 16.83
C TYR A 139 8.55 -8.60 16.80
N ASP A 140 8.42 -9.53 17.76
CA ASP A 140 9.32 -10.68 17.89
C ASP A 140 9.20 -11.62 16.68
N LYS A 141 8.01 -11.73 16.12
CA LYS A 141 7.78 -12.48 14.88
C LYS A 141 8.21 -11.69 13.64
N THR A 142 7.88 -10.41 13.58
CA THR A 142 8.12 -9.60 12.37
C THR A 142 9.59 -9.23 12.20
N ILE A 143 10.41 -9.18 13.27
CA ILE A 143 11.86 -8.96 13.15
C ILE A 143 12.54 -10.10 12.39
N GLU A 144 12.13 -11.34 12.65
CA GLU A 144 12.65 -12.50 11.94
C GLU A 144 12.19 -12.50 10.46
N GLU A 145 10.95 -12.16 10.21
CA GLU A 145 10.43 -12.05 8.85
C GLU A 145 11.13 -10.93 8.06
N ARG A 146 11.46 -9.80 8.71
CA ARG A 146 12.29 -8.75 8.09
C ARG A 146 13.67 -9.30 7.68
N ARG A 147 14.33 -10.05 8.56
CA ARG A 147 15.62 -10.68 8.27
C ARG A 147 15.52 -11.63 7.07
N LYS A 148 14.52 -12.51 7.06
CA LYS A 148 14.29 -13.43 5.93
C LYS A 148 14.04 -12.69 4.62
N SER A 149 13.24 -11.61 4.65
CA SER A 149 13.01 -10.78 3.47
C SER A 149 14.29 -10.09 2.97
N GLN A 150 15.16 -9.61 3.88
CA GLN A 150 16.42 -8.97 3.52
C GLN A 150 17.41 -9.97 2.89
N GLU A 151 17.42 -11.19 3.38
CA GLU A 151 18.27 -12.28 2.88
C GLU A 151 17.71 -12.97 1.63
N GLY A 152 16.49 -12.61 1.20
CA GLY A 152 15.83 -13.24 0.05
C GLY A 152 15.38 -14.69 0.31
N LEU A 153 15.18 -15.06 1.57
CA LEU A 153 14.74 -16.41 1.97
C LEU A 153 13.22 -16.59 1.87
N VAL A 154 12.49 -15.51 1.73
CA VAL A 154 11.03 -15.50 1.54
C VAL A 154 10.64 -14.47 0.49
N ASP A 155 9.58 -14.76 -0.27
CA ASP A 155 8.99 -13.85 -1.23
C ASP A 155 8.18 -12.78 -0.47
N ALA A 156 8.85 -11.75 0.00
CA ALA A 156 8.27 -10.70 0.84
C ALA A 156 8.76 -9.30 0.42
N PRO A 157 7.94 -8.24 0.61
CA PRO A 157 8.41 -6.86 0.46
C PRO A 157 9.51 -6.54 1.48
N ARG A 158 10.24 -5.44 1.29
CA ARG A 158 11.12 -4.87 2.31
C ARG A 158 10.26 -4.39 3.48
N ILE A 159 10.64 -4.76 4.70
CA ILE A 159 9.85 -4.49 5.91
C ILE A 159 10.59 -3.44 6.75
N PHE A 160 9.89 -2.35 7.07
CA PHE A 160 10.28 -1.35 8.05
C PHE A 160 9.44 -1.55 9.31
N LEU A 161 10.07 -1.74 10.46
CA LEU A 161 9.39 -2.07 11.71
C LEU A 161 9.27 -0.85 12.62
N TYR A 162 8.04 -0.42 12.87
CA TYR A 162 7.72 0.59 13.87
C TYR A 162 7.09 -0.10 15.08
N MET A 163 7.81 -0.09 16.20
CA MET A 163 7.31 -0.67 17.45
C MET A 163 6.41 0.30 18.19
N ARG A 164 5.40 -0.24 18.86
CA ARG A 164 4.55 0.55 19.75
C ARG A 164 5.38 1.12 20.89
N ALA A 165 5.37 2.46 21.04
CA ALA A 165 5.86 3.13 22.23
C ALA A 165 4.77 3.12 23.30
N TRP A 166 5.16 2.89 24.55
CA TRP A 166 4.25 2.85 25.70
C TRP A 166 4.94 3.30 26.98
N GLY A 167 4.16 3.78 27.95
CA GLY A 167 4.62 4.21 29.27
C GLY A 167 3.50 4.92 30.00
N ARG A 168 3.56 4.92 31.33
CA ARG A 168 2.61 5.62 32.21
C ARG A 168 3.21 6.90 32.80
N SER A 169 4.45 7.20 32.49
CA SER A 169 5.15 8.41 32.87
C SER A 169 6.17 8.79 31.79
N PRO A 170 6.63 10.06 31.76
CA PRO A 170 7.71 10.49 30.88
C PRO A 170 8.99 9.64 30.98
N GLU A 171 9.37 9.21 32.18
CA GLU A 171 10.57 8.40 32.41
C GLU A 171 10.40 6.97 31.87
N GLU A 172 9.20 6.40 32.05
CA GLU A 172 8.91 5.05 31.57
C GLU A 172 8.89 5.00 30.05
N VAL A 173 8.24 5.95 29.39
CA VAL A 173 8.19 5.97 27.92
C VAL A 173 9.58 6.21 27.31
N ARG A 174 10.44 7.05 27.92
CA ARG A 174 11.82 7.22 27.45
C ARG A 174 12.60 5.91 27.49
N ARG A 175 12.52 5.16 28.61
CA ARG A 175 13.15 3.84 28.72
C ARG A 175 12.61 2.87 27.67
N ASN A 176 11.30 2.89 27.43
CA ASN A 176 10.71 2.04 26.39
C ASN A 176 11.23 2.41 24.99
N VAL A 177 11.30 3.69 24.63
CA VAL A 177 11.83 4.14 23.32
C VAL A 177 13.31 3.76 23.16
N GLN A 178 14.11 3.82 24.23
CA GLN A 178 15.49 3.32 24.21
C GLN A 178 15.56 1.82 23.95
N GLU A 179 14.70 1.03 24.56
CA GLU A 179 14.62 -0.41 24.32
C GLU A 179 14.16 -0.72 22.88
N VAL A 180 13.19 0.03 22.35
CA VAL A 180 12.76 -0.05 20.94
C VAL A 180 13.95 0.16 20.00
N LYS A 181 14.79 1.17 20.25
CA LYS A 181 16.00 1.42 19.48
C LYS A 181 17.00 0.27 19.58
N LYS A 182 17.26 -0.22 20.80
CA LYS A 182 18.19 -1.32 21.07
C LYS A 182 17.77 -2.61 20.38
N ARG A 183 16.47 -2.87 20.27
CA ARG A 183 15.90 -4.01 19.55
C ARG A 183 16.00 -3.87 18.03
N GLY A 184 16.43 -2.72 17.50
CA GLY A 184 16.68 -2.51 16.08
C GLY A 184 15.43 -2.14 15.28
N ALA A 185 14.39 -1.56 15.90
CA ALA A 185 13.27 -1.01 15.18
C ALA A 185 13.69 0.22 14.34
N ASP A 186 12.98 0.46 13.23
CA ASP A 186 13.22 1.59 12.33
C ASP A 186 12.50 2.86 12.82
N GLY A 187 11.50 2.71 13.69
CA GLY A 187 10.73 3.81 14.26
C GLY A 187 9.84 3.38 15.40
N ILE A 188 9.05 4.33 15.90
CA ILE A 188 8.02 4.09 16.91
C ILE A 188 6.62 4.33 16.34
N LYS A 189 5.66 3.53 16.78
CA LYS A 189 4.22 3.78 16.62
C LYS A 189 3.68 4.28 17.94
N VAL A 190 3.06 5.44 17.90
CA VAL A 190 2.40 6.07 19.05
C VAL A 190 0.89 5.93 18.88
N PHE A 191 0.22 5.63 19.96
CA PHE A 191 -1.24 5.70 20.11
C PHE A 191 -1.58 6.77 21.13
N GLY A 192 -2.85 6.99 21.42
CA GLY A 192 -3.27 7.93 22.44
C GLY A 192 -2.51 7.77 23.75
N MET A 193 -1.98 8.87 24.27
CA MET A 193 -1.29 8.97 25.58
C MET A 193 -1.34 10.42 26.05
N ASP A 194 -1.07 10.61 27.33
CA ASP A 194 -1.04 11.95 27.93
C ASP A 194 0.02 12.84 27.27
N ARG A 195 -0.24 14.11 27.23
CA ARG A 195 0.55 15.11 26.50
C ARG A 195 2.03 15.14 26.88
N ASP A 196 2.35 15.05 28.18
CA ASP A 196 3.72 15.04 28.69
C ASP A 196 4.45 13.73 28.34
N ILE A 197 3.73 12.61 28.31
CA ILE A 197 4.25 11.31 27.91
C ILE A 197 4.55 11.29 26.41
N LEU A 198 3.61 11.80 25.58
CA LEU A 198 3.85 11.94 24.13
C LEU A 198 5.08 12.79 23.83
N LYS A 199 5.16 13.96 24.47
CA LYS A 199 6.33 14.83 24.32
C LYS A 199 7.62 14.11 24.69
N ALA A 200 7.64 13.38 25.80
CA ALA A 200 8.81 12.63 26.25
C ALA A 200 9.18 11.50 25.26
N ALA A 201 8.20 10.79 24.70
CA ALA A 201 8.41 9.76 23.70
C ALA A 201 9.07 10.33 22.43
N LEU A 202 8.54 11.45 21.91
CA LEU A 202 9.05 12.09 20.71
C LEU A 202 10.42 12.75 20.92
N ASP A 203 10.66 13.42 22.04
CA ASP A 203 11.96 13.94 22.41
C ASP A 203 13.04 12.83 22.42
N GLU A 204 12.71 11.67 22.98
CA GLU A 204 13.64 10.55 23.05
C GLU A 204 13.83 9.88 21.67
N ALA A 205 12.76 9.73 20.89
CA ALA A 205 12.84 9.24 19.53
C ALA A 205 13.76 10.10 18.66
N HIS A 206 13.66 11.43 18.74
CA HIS A 206 14.52 12.35 18.03
C HIS A 206 16.00 12.20 18.41
N LYS A 207 16.32 12.11 19.71
CA LYS A 207 17.70 11.89 20.18
C LYS A 207 18.29 10.61 19.61
N LEU A 208 17.48 9.58 19.44
CA LEU A 208 17.86 8.28 18.94
C LEU A 208 17.74 8.14 17.41
N SER A 209 17.39 9.23 16.71
CA SER A 209 17.13 9.26 15.26
C SER A 209 16.10 8.19 14.85
N LEU A 210 15.06 8.01 15.64
CA LEU A 210 13.89 7.21 15.31
C LEU A 210 12.79 8.10 14.74
N ARG A 211 12.13 7.63 13.70
CA ARG A 211 10.94 8.25 13.15
C ARG A 211 9.71 7.81 13.95
N ALA A 212 8.65 8.62 13.93
CA ALA A 212 7.44 8.32 14.68
C ALA A 212 6.20 8.46 13.82
N ALA A 213 5.30 7.49 13.93
CA ALA A 213 3.96 7.50 13.33
C ALA A 213 2.91 7.52 14.43
N HIS A 214 1.98 8.46 14.38
CA HIS A 214 0.97 8.63 15.41
C HIS A 214 -0.43 8.29 14.91
N HIS A 215 -1.10 7.37 15.59
CA HIS A 215 -2.54 7.20 15.54
C HIS A 215 -3.13 8.05 16.66
N VAL A 216 -3.43 9.32 16.37
CA VAL A 216 -3.99 10.26 17.35
C VAL A 216 -5.34 9.74 17.80
N GLY A 217 -5.59 9.75 19.10
CA GLY A 217 -6.90 9.44 19.67
C GLY A 217 -7.80 10.68 19.70
N VAL A 218 -9.04 10.48 20.11
CA VAL A 218 -9.97 11.56 20.46
C VAL A 218 -9.75 11.92 21.94
N GLU A 219 -8.54 12.40 22.26
CA GLU A 219 -8.04 12.53 23.62
C GLU A 219 -7.61 13.97 23.93
N GLU A 220 -6.77 14.11 24.93
CA GLU A 220 -6.20 15.39 25.34
C GLU A 220 -5.31 16.03 24.27
N ILE A 221 -4.65 15.21 23.46
CA ILE A 221 -3.73 15.61 22.40
C ILE A 221 -4.40 15.67 21.05
N ASP A 222 -3.96 16.63 20.24
CA ASP A 222 -4.45 16.81 18.87
C ASP A 222 -3.28 16.99 17.86
N ALA A 223 -3.62 17.27 16.62
CA ALA A 223 -2.62 17.47 15.57
C ALA A 223 -1.72 18.69 15.78
N TRP A 224 -2.14 19.66 16.60
CA TRP A 224 -1.33 20.80 16.97
C TRP A 224 -0.17 20.38 17.89
N ASP A 225 -0.46 19.52 18.87
CA ASP A 225 0.57 18.93 19.73
C ASP A 225 1.56 18.10 18.93
N ASP A 226 1.07 17.28 18.00
CA ASP A 226 1.90 16.53 17.07
C ASP A 226 2.88 17.42 16.29
N ALA A 227 2.38 18.54 15.77
CA ALA A 227 3.21 19.52 15.08
C ALA A 227 4.27 20.13 15.99
N GLU A 228 3.92 20.49 17.22
CA GLU A 228 4.86 21.12 18.17
C GLU A 228 5.90 20.13 18.71
N PHE A 229 5.53 18.87 18.89
CA PHE A 229 6.45 17.84 19.40
C PHE A 229 7.24 17.14 18.31
N GLY A 230 6.96 17.44 17.02
CA GLY A 230 7.76 17.01 15.88
C GLY A 230 7.51 15.57 15.46
N ILE A 231 6.25 15.13 15.43
CA ILE A 231 5.89 13.83 14.83
C ILE A 231 6.36 13.73 13.36
N THR A 232 6.74 12.54 12.90
CA THR A 232 7.11 12.35 11.49
C THR A 232 5.88 12.25 10.60
N SER A 233 4.87 11.45 10.99
CA SER A 233 3.62 11.32 10.25
C SER A 233 2.42 11.13 11.14
N ILE A 234 1.30 11.77 10.77
CA ILE A 234 -0.03 11.49 11.30
C ILE A 234 -0.67 10.45 10.39
N GLU A 235 -1.23 9.43 11.04
CA GLU A 235 -1.95 8.35 10.38
C GLU A 235 -3.46 8.64 10.44
N HIS A 236 -4.19 8.29 9.39
CA HIS A 236 -5.64 8.54 9.29
C HIS A 236 -5.96 10.03 9.29
N TRP A 237 -6.76 10.49 10.24
CA TRP A 237 -7.23 11.88 10.31
C TRP A 237 -7.46 12.38 11.75
N TYR A 238 -7.38 11.49 12.72
CA TYR A 238 -7.66 11.83 14.12
C TYR A 238 -6.77 12.98 14.61
N GLY A 239 -7.33 13.82 15.46
CA GLY A 239 -6.66 14.98 16.00
C GLY A 239 -6.61 16.20 15.08
N ILE A 240 -6.82 16.05 13.77
CA ILE A 240 -6.77 17.18 12.81
C ILE A 240 -8.04 18.03 12.90
N PRO A 241 -9.27 17.47 12.76
CA PRO A 241 -10.48 18.26 12.99
C PRO A 241 -10.62 18.68 14.45
N ASP A 242 -10.15 17.87 15.39
CA ASP A 242 -10.15 18.18 16.85
C ASP A 242 -9.43 19.50 17.14
N ALA A 243 -8.24 19.68 16.59
CA ALA A 243 -7.44 20.91 16.69
C ALA A 243 -8.15 22.15 16.08
N ALA A 244 -9.19 21.94 15.31
CA ALA A 244 -9.96 23.00 14.64
C ALA A 244 -11.33 23.28 15.28
N LEU A 245 -11.68 22.68 16.40
CA LEU A 245 -12.95 22.91 17.07
C LEU A 245 -12.98 24.25 17.83
N HIS A 246 -14.18 24.80 18.02
CA HIS A 246 -14.44 25.99 18.87
C HIS A 246 -14.71 25.62 20.33
N GLY A 247 -14.11 24.64 20.86
CA GLY A 247 -14.32 24.17 22.22
C GLY A 247 -14.13 22.67 22.31
N SER A 248 -14.84 22.05 23.24
CA SER A 248 -14.81 20.59 23.37
C SER A 248 -15.67 19.91 22.31
N GLN A 249 -15.38 18.65 22.04
CA GLN A 249 -16.18 17.78 21.19
C GLN A 249 -17.62 17.66 21.71
N ASN A 250 -18.59 17.74 20.82
CA ASN A 250 -20.02 17.63 21.16
C ASN A 250 -20.53 16.20 20.93
N PHE A 251 -20.00 15.25 21.71
CA PHE A 251 -20.47 13.87 21.68
C PHE A 251 -21.73 13.66 22.53
N PRO A 252 -22.57 12.65 22.24
CA PRO A 252 -23.66 12.27 23.09
C PRO A 252 -23.20 11.95 24.52
N HIS A 253 -24.03 12.27 25.54
CA HIS A 253 -23.68 12.05 26.95
C HIS A 253 -23.38 10.58 27.32
N TRP A 254 -23.84 9.64 26.51
CA TRP A 254 -23.61 8.20 26.66
C TRP A 254 -22.40 7.70 25.84
N TYR A 255 -21.70 8.58 25.13
CA TYR A 255 -20.51 8.25 24.37
C TYR A 255 -19.45 7.60 25.28
N ASN A 256 -19.00 6.43 24.88
CA ASN A 256 -17.94 5.72 25.58
C ASN A 256 -16.68 5.68 24.72
N TYR A 257 -15.72 6.49 25.06
CA TYR A 257 -14.45 6.61 24.36
C TYR A 257 -13.69 5.27 24.27
N SER A 258 -13.83 4.39 25.28
CA SER A 258 -13.19 3.08 25.29
C SER A 258 -13.92 2.03 24.42
N ASN A 259 -15.09 2.38 23.90
CA ASN A 259 -15.83 1.54 22.98
C ASN A 259 -15.47 1.92 21.55
N GLU A 260 -14.91 0.96 20.78
CA GLU A 260 -14.49 1.20 19.39
C GLU A 260 -15.66 1.62 18.49
N ASP A 261 -16.85 1.06 18.69
CA ASP A 261 -18.04 1.42 17.91
C ASP A 261 -18.37 2.90 18.06
N ASP A 262 -18.43 3.40 19.28
CA ASP A 262 -18.73 4.81 19.56
C ASP A 262 -17.62 5.68 18.99
N ARG A 263 -16.35 5.29 19.20
CA ARG A 263 -15.19 6.03 18.76
C ARG A 263 -15.19 6.22 17.23
N PHE A 264 -15.35 5.16 16.46
CA PHE A 264 -15.34 5.26 15.01
C PHE A 264 -16.61 5.89 14.44
N ARG A 265 -17.76 5.61 15.05
CA ARG A 265 -19.04 6.17 14.66
C ARG A 265 -19.07 7.69 14.76
N TYR A 266 -18.68 8.23 15.92
CA TYR A 266 -18.81 9.67 16.23
C TYR A 266 -17.58 10.49 15.89
N ALA A 267 -16.39 9.93 15.90
CA ALA A 267 -15.18 10.69 15.59
C ALA A 267 -15.23 11.31 14.18
N GLY A 268 -15.87 10.63 13.21
CA GLY A 268 -16.08 11.20 11.88
C GLY A 268 -16.93 12.47 11.86
N HIS A 269 -17.77 12.68 12.85
CA HIS A 269 -18.63 13.88 12.93
C HIS A 269 -17.82 15.17 13.15
N LEU A 270 -16.62 15.08 13.71
CA LEU A 270 -15.75 16.21 14.02
C LEU A 270 -15.37 17.04 12.79
N TRP A 271 -15.30 16.44 11.61
CA TRP A 271 -15.03 17.18 10.37
C TRP A 271 -16.10 18.24 10.05
N ARG A 272 -17.36 17.99 10.40
CA ARG A 272 -18.46 18.95 10.18
C ARG A 272 -18.44 20.08 11.22
N GLU A 273 -17.90 19.82 12.42
CA GLU A 273 -17.82 20.78 13.52
C GLU A 273 -16.54 21.61 13.47
N ALA A 274 -15.54 21.16 12.72
CA ALA A 274 -14.29 21.87 12.55
C ALA A 274 -14.50 23.25 11.91
N ASP A 275 -13.97 24.29 12.54
CA ASP A 275 -13.96 25.65 11.96
C ASP A 275 -13.00 25.69 10.77
N PRO A 276 -13.45 26.08 9.56
CA PRO A 276 -12.61 26.06 8.36
C PRO A 276 -11.35 26.92 8.47
N GLU A 277 -11.42 28.08 9.12
CA GLU A 277 -10.26 28.98 9.26
C GLU A 277 -9.23 28.43 10.29
N LYS A 278 -9.71 27.79 11.35
CA LYS A 278 -8.84 27.08 12.29
C LYS A 278 -8.21 25.86 11.61
N LEU A 279 -8.99 25.06 10.88
CA LEU A 279 -8.49 23.92 10.14
C LEU A 279 -7.35 24.33 9.20
N LYS A 280 -7.53 25.40 8.46
CA LYS A 280 -6.49 25.94 7.58
C LYS A 280 -5.20 26.32 8.36
N LYS A 281 -5.32 26.86 9.57
CA LYS A 281 -4.17 27.16 10.45
C LYS A 281 -3.48 25.87 10.91
N VAL A 282 -4.24 24.85 11.30
CA VAL A 282 -3.71 23.52 11.67
C VAL A 282 -2.93 22.93 10.50
N LEU A 283 -3.52 22.85 9.32
CA LEU A 283 -2.87 22.31 8.12
C LEU A 283 -1.57 23.06 7.79
N LYS A 284 -1.60 24.39 7.84
CA LYS A 284 -0.42 25.24 7.65
C LYS A 284 0.66 24.91 8.68
N ARG A 285 0.29 24.73 9.94
CA ARG A 285 1.24 24.42 11.02
C ARG A 285 1.90 23.06 10.81
N LEU A 286 1.14 22.04 10.41
CA LEU A 286 1.69 20.73 10.06
C LEU A 286 2.72 20.85 8.92
N VAL A 287 2.42 21.64 7.88
CA VAL A 287 3.34 21.89 6.76
C VAL A 287 4.62 22.60 7.23
N GLU A 288 4.51 23.66 8.02
CA GLU A 288 5.63 24.42 8.58
C GLU A 288 6.57 23.56 9.43
N LYS A 289 6.00 22.58 10.14
CA LYS A 289 6.75 21.64 10.99
C LYS A 289 7.25 20.40 10.22
N GLY A 290 6.91 20.26 8.94
CA GLY A 290 7.33 19.15 8.10
C GLY A 290 6.66 17.82 8.43
N VAL A 291 5.53 17.85 9.14
CA VAL A 291 4.72 16.66 9.43
C VAL A 291 4.12 16.12 8.14
N ALA A 292 4.23 14.82 7.92
CA ALA A 292 3.59 14.14 6.81
C ALA A 292 2.20 13.64 7.21
N TRP A 293 1.32 13.44 6.23
CA TRP A 293 -0.01 12.89 6.46
C TRP A 293 -0.24 11.64 5.61
N CYS A 294 -0.48 10.49 6.27
CA CYS A 294 -0.92 9.23 5.65
C CYS A 294 -2.41 9.05 5.91
N PRO A 295 -3.30 9.48 5.01
CA PRO A 295 -4.73 9.52 5.29
C PRO A 295 -5.37 8.14 5.40
N THR A 296 -4.90 7.14 4.66
CA THR A 296 -5.51 5.80 4.65
C THR A 296 -7.03 5.87 4.42
N PHE A 297 -7.46 6.58 3.39
CA PHE A 297 -8.88 6.74 3.08
C PHE A 297 -9.62 5.40 3.04
N VAL A 298 -8.96 4.38 2.50
CA VAL A 298 -9.56 3.09 2.21
C VAL A 298 -10.09 2.37 3.46
N ILE A 299 -9.43 2.49 4.62
CA ILE A 299 -9.87 1.80 5.85
C ILE A 299 -11.24 2.30 6.34
N TYR A 300 -11.57 3.56 6.06
CA TYR A 300 -12.85 4.17 6.42
C TYR A 300 -13.87 4.23 5.28
N GLU A 301 -13.58 3.59 4.14
CA GLU A 301 -14.54 3.54 3.03
C GLU A 301 -15.84 2.84 3.44
N ALA A 302 -15.78 1.82 4.30
CA ALA A 302 -16.93 1.13 4.85
C ALA A 302 -17.87 2.06 5.62
N ASN A 303 -17.36 3.11 6.25
CA ASN A 303 -18.15 4.07 7.02
C ASN A 303 -19.09 4.90 6.13
N ARG A 304 -18.72 5.12 4.88
CA ARG A 304 -19.54 5.85 3.90
C ARG A 304 -20.29 4.95 2.91
N ASP A 305 -19.79 3.73 2.67
CA ASP A 305 -20.35 2.78 1.71
C ASP A 305 -20.05 1.33 2.13
N LEU A 306 -20.76 0.91 3.17
CA LEU A 306 -20.59 -0.42 3.76
C LEU A 306 -20.84 -1.56 2.76
N LEU A 307 -21.89 -1.45 1.96
CA LEU A 307 -22.23 -2.50 0.99
C LEU A 307 -21.13 -2.69 -0.06
N ARG A 308 -20.52 -1.62 -0.51
CA ARG A 308 -19.37 -1.71 -1.42
C ARG A 308 -18.17 -2.37 -0.74
N ALA A 309 -17.84 -1.96 0.49
CA ALA A 309 -16.71 -2.52 1.24
C ALA A 309 -16.88 -4.03 1.47
N MET A 310 -18.10 -4.49 1.79
CA MET A 310 -18.41 -5.89 2.00
C MET A 310 -18.41 -6.74 0.71
N ASN A 311 -18.54 -6.11 -0.47
CA ASN A 311 -18.72 -6.82 -1.75
C ASN A 311 -17.61 -6.47 -2.75
N GLN A 312 -16.36 -6.58 -2.32
CA GLN A 312 -15.22 -6.34 -3.21
C GLN A 312 -15.08 -7.49 -4.23
N PRO A 313 -14.83 -7.19 -5.53
CA PRO A 313 -14.80 -8.20 -6.58
C PRO A 313 -13.75 -9.29 -6.36
N TRP A 314 -12.67 -8.97 -5.68
CA TRP A 314 -11.56 -9.88 -5.40
C TRP A 314 -11.77 -10.80 -4.18
N PHE A 315 -12.79 -10.60 -3.36
CA PHE A 315 -13.03 -11.43 -2.18
C PHE A 315 -13.24 -12.91 -2.52
N LYS A 316 -13.88 -13.18 -3.64
CA LYS A 316 -14.11 -14.55 -4.09
C LYS A 316 -12.84 -15.39 -4.18
N GLU A 317 -11.74 -14.76 -4.64
CA GLU A 317 -10.50 -15.47 -4.96
C GLU A 317 -9.41 -15.30 -3.90
N TYR A 318 -9.37 -14.15 -3.22
CA TYR A 318 -8.25 -13.76 -2.37
C TYR A 318 -8.60 -13.64 -0.88
N LEU A 319 -9.88 -13.60 -0.50
CA LEU A 319 -10.25 -13.49 0.92
C LEU A 319 -10.02 -14.81 1.66
N HIS A 320 -9.04 -14.81 2.57
CA HIS A 320 -8.74 -15.98 3.41
C HIS A 320 -9.83 -16.17 4.47
N PRO A 321 -10.27 -17.41 4.78
CA PRO A 321 -11.34 -17.67 5.76
C PRO A 321 -11.13 -17.03 7.14
N ALA A 322 -9.90 -16.99 7.62
CA ALA A 322 -9.57 -16.33 8.89
C ALA A 322 -9.86 -14.81 8.88
N ILE A 323 -9.69 -14.16 7.74
CA ILE A 323 -10.01 -12.74 7.56
C ILE A 323 -11.51 -12.56 7.33
N GLU A 324 -12.14 -13.45 6.58
CA GLU A 324 -13.58 -13.47 6.35
C GLU A 324 -14.34 -13.56 7.67
N GLU A 325 -13.94 -14.48 8.56
CA GLU A 325 -14.47 -14.59 9.91
C GLU A 325 -14.22 -13.33 10.75
N TYR A 326 -13.02 -12.75 10.62
CA TYR A 326 -12.67 -11.51 11.33
C TYR A 326 -13.52 -10.31 10.91
N PHE A 327 -13.99 -10.27 9.66
CA PHE A 327 -14.87 -9.22 9.13
C PHE A 327 -16.34 -9.37 9.54
N ASN A 328 -16.73 -10.51 10.11
CA ASN A 328 -18.07 -10.66 10.65
C ASN A 328 -18.26 -9.76 11.87
N PRO A 329 -19.45 -9.15 12.05
CA PRO A 329 -19.77 -8.37 13.24
C PRO A 329 -19.54 -9.16 14.53
N ASN A 330 -18.55 -8.74 15.31
CA ASN A 330 -18.21 -9.38 16.57
C ASN A 330 -17.55 -8.37 17.50
N PRO A 331 -18.09 -8.10 18.70
CA PRO A 331 -17.55 -7.12 19.63
C PRO A 331 -16.14 -7.46 20.16
N ALA A 332 -15.68 -8.71 19.97
CA ALA A 332 -14.31 -9.11 20.34
C ALA A 332 -13.28 -8.83 19.25
N TYR A 333 -13.69 -8.42 18.04
CA TYR A 333 -12.82 -8.21 16.90
C TYR A 333 -12.99 -6.81 16.31
N HIS A 334 -11.89 -6.20 15.94
CA HIS A 334 -11.86 -4.92 15.21
C HIS A 334 -12.01 -5.10 13.68
N GLY A 335 -12.83 -6.08 13.27
CA GLY A 335 -13.04 -6.41 11.84
C GLY A 335 -14.23 -5.70 11.22
N SER A 336 -15.24 -5.39 12.02
CA SER A 336 -16.44 -4.62 11.65
C SER A 336 -17.08 -4.04 12.90
N TYR A 337 -17.60 -2.82 12.81
CA TYR A 337 -18.26 -2.11 13.91
C TYR A 337 -19.55 -1.38 13.46
N HIS A 338 -20.15 -1.80 12.32
CA HIS A 338 -21.26 -1.09 11.68
C HIS A 338 -22.64 -1.66 12.04
N TRP A 339 -22.73 -2.66 12.93
CA TRP A 339 -23.96 -3.42 13.21
C TRP A 339 -25.10 -2.61 13.82
N ASN A 340 -24.82 -1.49 14.46
CA ASN A 340 -25.81 -0.60 15.08
C ASN A 340 -25.90 0.78 14.40
N TRP A 341 -25.28 0.95 13.23
CA TRP A 341 -25.27 2.22 12.52
C TRP A 341 -26.64 2.52 11.91
N SER A 342 -27.03 3.80 12.01
CA SER A 342 -28.26 4.33 11.43
C SER A 342 -27.98 5.00 10.08
N THR A 343 -29.05 5.27 9.33
CA THR A 343 -28.98 6.09 8.11
C THR A 343 -28.32 7.47 8.36
N THR A 344 -28.53 8.03 9.55
CA THR A 344 -27.89 9.30 9.95
C THR A 344 -26.38 9.20 10.03
N ASP A 345 -25.85 8.11 10.57
CA ASP A 345 -24.40 7.87 10.66
C ASP A 345 -23.78 7.75 9.27
N GLU A 346 -24.42 6.99 8.36
CA GLU A 346 -23.95 6.84 6.99
C GLU A 346 -23.97 8.17 6.23
N ILE A 347 -25.03 8.99 6.39
CA ILE A 347 -25.11 10.32 5.77
C ILE A 347 -23.98 11.19 6.28
N PHE A 348 -23.75 11.22 7.59
CA PHE A 348 -22.68 12.03 8.18
C PHE A 348 -21.30 11.59 7.69
N TRP A 349 -21.04 10.30 7.62
CA TRP A 349 -19.77 9.80 7.10
C TRP A 349 -19.55 10.13 5.62
N ARG A 350 -20.59 10.08 4.79
CA ARG A 350 -20.48 10.52 3.37
C ARG A 350 -20.11 12.00 3.25
N GLU A 351 -20.66 12.85 4.10
CA GLU A 351 -20.32 14.28 4.12
C GLU A 351 -18.94 14.53 4.71
N ASN A 352 -18.64 13.95 5.85
CA ASN A 352 -17.37 14.08 6.54
C ASN A 352 -16.20 13.60 5.68
N TYR A 353 -16.40 12.51 4.96
CA TYR A 353 -15.40 11.95 4.05
C TYR A 353 -14.98 12.94 2.94
N LYS A 354 -15.94 13.73 2.44
CA LYS A 354 -15.67 14.79 1.45
C LYS A 354 -14.86 15.94 2.06
N ILE A 355 -15.18 16.34 3.28
CA ILE A 355 -14.45 17.39 4.01
C ILE A 355 -13.02 16.93 4.26
N TRP A 356 -12.84 15.70 4.72
CA TRP A 356 -11.54 15.10 4.94
C TRP A 356 -10.68 15.03 3.66
N MET A 357 -11.24 14.52 2.56
CA MET A 357 -10.56 14.51 1.26
C MET A 357 -10.14 15.91 0.80
N ALA A 358 -11.02 16.90 0.98
CA ALA A 358 -10.72 18.29 0.67
C ALA A 358 -9.59 18.85 1.53
N ALA A 359 -9.56 18.50 2.82
CA ALA A 359 -8.49 18.91 3.75
C ALA A 359 -7.13 18.31 3.37
N VAL A 360 -7.06 17.03 3.00
CA VAL A 360 -5.82 16.39 2.51
C VAL A 360 -5.32 17.06 1.23
N ARG A 361 -6.23 17.38 0.32
CA ARG A 361 -5.88 18.10 -0.90
C ARG A 361 -5.36 19.51 -0.61
N GLU A 362 -5.98 20.23 0.31
CA GLU A 362 -5.53 21.58 0.71
C GLU A 362 -4.17 21.53 1.41
N PHE A 363 -3.94 20.56 2.31
CA PHE A 363 -2.64 20.29 2.92
C PHE A 363 -1.54 20.10 1.88
N SER A 364 -1.80 19.28 0.85
CA SER A 364 -0.84 19.07 -0.25
C SER A 364 -0.56 20.34 -1.04
N LYS A 365 -1.58 21.16 -1.34
CA LYS A 365 -1.39 22.46 -2.03
C LYS A 365 -0.55 23.46 -1.25
N MET A 366 -0.59 23.39 0.09
CA MET A 366 0.28 24.18 0.97
C MET A 366 1.73 23.66 0.98
N GLY A 367 2.05 22.55 0.30
CA GLY A 367 3.37 21.94 0.27
C GLY A 367 3.52 20.77 1.24
N GLY A 368 2.45 20.32 1.87
CA GLY A 368 2.43 19.17 2.77
C GLY A 368 2.76 17.86 2.06
N ILE A 369 3.38 16.94 2.78
CA ILE A 369 3.78 15.63 2.28
C ILE A 369 2.64 14.65 2.54
N VAL A 370 1.92 14.28 1.49
CA VAL A 370 0.88 13.23 1.56
C VAL A 370 1.51 11.89 1.22
N GLY A 371 1.25 10.89 2.07
CA GLY A 371 1.65 9.51 1.87
C GLY A 371 0.48 8.59 1.57
N VAL A 372 0.76 7.32 1.26
CA VAL A 372 -0.22 6.27 0.94
C VAL A 372 0.02 5.05 1.83
N GLY A 373 -1.03 4.59 2.50
CA GLY A 373 -1.06 3.37 3.30
C GLY A 373 -2.43 2.71 3.21
N GLU A 374 -2.52 1.40 3.42
CA GLU A 374 -3.79 0.67 3.23
C GLU A 374 -4.48 0.26 4.53
N ASP A 375 -3.72 0.09 5.62
CA ASP A 375 -4.21 -0.40 6.91
C ASP A 375 -5.02 -1.71 6.80
N ALA A 376 -4.54 -2.64 5.96
CA ALA A 376 -5.28 -3.85 5.62
C ALA A 376 -5.30 -4.91 6.73
N GLY A 377 -6.29 -5.80 6.64
CA GLY A 377 -6.56 -6.85 7.64
C GLY A 377 -7.58 -6.43 8.68
N TYR A 378 -8.21 -5.27 8.51
CA TYR A 378 -9.31 -4.69 9.30
C TYR A 378 -10.40 -4.23 8.33
N ILE A 379 -11.62 -4.09 8.80
CA ILE A 379 -12.77 -3.35 8.21
C ILE A 379 -12.89 -3.56 6.69
N TYR A 380 -12.96 -4.83 6.28
CA TYR A 380 -13.10 -5.26 4.86
C TYR A 380 -11.91 -4.92 3.94
N MET A 381 -10.75 -4.55 4.51
CA MET A 381 -9.56 -4.24 3.72
C MET A 381 -8.64 -5.46 3.56
N LEU A 382 -8.25 -5.73 2.31
CA LEU A 382 -7.41 -6.88 1.95
C LEU A 382 -6.04 -6.41 1.47
N TYR A 383 -4.99 -7.06 1.96
CA TYR A 383 -3.59 -6.74 1.70
C TYR A 383 -3.30 -6.54 0.21
N GLY A 384 -2.62 -5.47 -0.11
CA GLY A 384 -2.20 -5.13 -1.47
C GLY A 384 -3.30 -4.54 -2.34
N LEU A 385 -4.43 -5.23 -2.44
CA LEU A 385 -5.59 -4.80 -3.23
C LEU A 385 -6.16 -3.47 -2.69
N SER A 386 -6.17 -3.32 -1.38
CA SER A 386 -6.63 -2.08 -0.73
C SER A 386 -5.68 -0.91 -0.94
N LEU A 387 -4.38 -1.14 -1.16
CA LEU A 387 -3.46 -0.06 -1.53
C LEU A 387 -3.80 0.51 -2.92
N ILE A 388 -4.13 -0.34 -3.88
CA ILE A 388 -4.56 0.12 -5.20
C ILE A 388 -5.87 0.93 -5.07
N ARG A 389 -6.80 0.47 -4.22
CA ARG A 389 -8.02 1.23 -3.91
C ARG A 389 -7.71 2.57 -3.25
N GLU A 390 -6.72 2.65 -2.38
CA GLU A 390 -6.26 3.92 -1.79
C GLU A 390 -5.77 4.90 -2.88
N LEU A 391 -5.08 4.42 -3.93
CA LEU A 391 -4.70 5.28 -5.07
C LEU A 391 -5.92 5.85 -5.78
N GLU A 392 -6.97 5.04 -6.00
CA GLU A 392 -8.24 5.52 -6.59
C GLU A 392 -8.91 6.58 -5.70
N LEU A 393 -8.87 6.40 -4.36
CA LEU A 393 -9.44 7.35 -3.41
C LEU A 393 -8.65 8.68 -3.36
N HIS A 394 -7.33 8.64 -3.52
CA HIS A 394 -6.55 9.86 -3.72
C HIS A 394 -6.95 10.59 -5.01
N GLN A 395 -7.22 9.86 -6.09
CA GLN A 395 -7.74 10.47 -7.30
C GLN A 395 -9.15 11.05 -7.09
N GLU A 396 -10.02 10.37 -6.34
CA GLU A 396 -11.34 10.86 -5.93
C GLU A 396 -11.23 12.16 -5.10
N ALA A 397 -10.20 12.27 -4.24
CA ALA A 397 -9.90 13.49 -3.49
C ALA A 397 -9.45 14.66 -4.39
N GLY A 398 -9.24 14.41 -5.69
CA GLY A 398 -8.91 15.41 -6.71
C GLY A 398 -7.43 15.58 -7.00
N PHE A 399 -6.59 14.61 -6.64
CA PHE A 399 -5.20 14.57 -7.06
C PHE A 399 -5.05 14.08 -8.50
N HIS A 400 -4.08 14.60 -9.23
CA HIS A 400 -3.74 14.06 -10.54
C HIS A 400 -3.07 12.68 -10.39
N PRO A 401 -3.30 11.74 -11.32
CA PRO A 401 -2.72 10.40 -11.22
C PRO A 401 -1.20 10.38 -11.02
N ILE A 402 -0.49 11.32 -11.64
CA ILE A 402 0.96 11.40 -11.48
C ILE A 402 1.38 11.80 -10.05
N ASP A 403 0.61 12.64 -9.37
CA ASP A 403 0.84 13.02 -7.99
C ASP A 403 0.52 11.85 -7.06
N VAL A 404 -0.53 11.07 -7.36
CA VAL A 404 -0.88 9.87 -6.60
C VAL A 404 0.25 8.83 -6.66
N ILE A 405 0.83 8.59 -7.84
CA ILE A 405 2.01 7.72 -7.94
C ILE A 405 3.18 8.27 -7.11
N LYS A 406 3.42 9.59 -7.12
CA LYS A 406 4.43 10.22 -6.27
C LYS A 406 4.14 10.02 -4.78
N HIS A 407 2.86 10.09 -4.35
CA HIS A 407 2.47 9.82 -2.96
C HIS A 407 2.86 8.40 -2.54
N ALA A 408 2.55 7.40 -3.37
CA ALA A 408 2.80 5.98 -3.10
C ALA A 408 4.26 5.56 -3.30
N THR A 409 5.13 6.43 -3.79
CA THR A 409 6.53 6.12 -4.11
C THR A 409 7.50 7.13 -3.50
N GLY A 410 7.77 8.25 -4.16
CA GLY A 410 8.75 9.25 -3.71
C GLY A 410 8.43 9.89 -2.36
N ASN A 411 7.16 10.24 -2.10
CA ASN A 411 6.75 10.79 -0.80
C ASN A 411 6.86 9.75 0.31
N ASN A 412 6.40 8.53 0.07
CA ASN A 412 6.50 7.44 1.03
C ASN A 412 7.95 7.10 1.37
N ALA A 413 8.83 7.09 0.34
CA ALA A 413 10.27 6.95 0.58
C ALA A 413 10.81 8.06 1.49
N ARG A 414 10.39 9.32 1.29
CA ARG A 414 10.76 10.45 2.14
C ARG A 414 10.25 10.31 3.57
N ILE A 415 9.01 9.86 3.76
CA ILE A 415 8.42 9.60 5.09
C ILE A 415 9.22 8.51 5.82
N LEU A 416 9.75 7.52 5.10
CA LEU A 416 10.61 6.47 5.64
C LEU A 416 12.08 6.92 5.84
N GLY A 417 12.51 8.08 5.32
CA GLY A 417 13.91 8.51 5.28
C GLY A 417 14.77 7.72 4.31
N MET A 418 14.16 7.27 3.23
CA MET A 418 14.78 6.44 2.19
C MET A 418 14.75 7.12 0.81
N GLU A 419 14.51 8.42 0.75
CA GLU A 419 14.36 9.19 -0.48
C GLU A 419 15.58 9.18 -1.40
N ASP A 420 16.75 8.86 -0.87
CA ASP A 420 18.01 8.73 -1.63
C ASP A 420 18.21 7.32 -2.22
N LYS A 421 17.33 6.35 -1.87
CA LYS A 421 17.48 4.93 -2.22
C LYS A 421 16.24 4.32 -2.86
N LEU A 422 15.05 4.82 -2.55
CA LEU A 422 13.75 4.24 -2.93
C LEU A 422 12.81 5.28 -3.56
N GLY A 423 11.75 4.78 -4.17
CA GLY A 423 10.62 5.56 -4.65
C GLY A 423 10.84 6.32 -5.95
N ARG A 424 11.99 6.10 -6.62
CA ARG A 424 12.29 6.72 -7.93
C ARG A 424 13.05 5.78 -8.84
N ILE A 425 12.81 5.91 -10.14
CA ILE A 425 13.63 5.26 -11.17
C ILE A 425 14.80 6.18 -11.53
N ARG A 426 15.96 5.91 -10.90
CA ARG A 426 17.15 6.72 -11.04
C ARG A 426 18.41 5.86 -10.88
N PRO A 427 19.49 6.09 -11.67
CA PRO A 427 20.76 5.41 -11.47
C PRO A 427 21.26 5.55 -10.01
N GLY A 428 21.73 4.44 -9.45
CA GLY A 428 22.19 4.32 -8.07
C GLY A 428 21.09 3.96 -7.05
N TYR A 429 19.78 4.11 -7.38
CA TYR A 429 18.66 3.70 -6.53
C TYR A 429 18.51 2.19 -6.53
N LEU A 430 17.90 1.66 -5.48
CA LEU A 430 17.53 0.26 -5.42
C LEU A 430 16.55 -0.10 -6.54
N ALA A 431 16.71 -1.28 -7.08
CA ALA A 431 15.85 -1.78 -8.15
C ALA A 431 14.55 -2.35 -7.54
N ASP A 432 13.71 -1.44 -7.07
CA ASP A 432 12.34 -1.68 -6.65
C ASP A 432 11.43 -1.11 -7.74
N LEU A 433 10.90 -1.97 -8.61
CA LEU A 433 10.26 -1.57 -9.87
C LEU A 433 9.01 -2.41 -10.15
N LEU A 434 8.08 -1.85 -10.93
CA LEU A 434 6.89 -2.53 -11.44
C LEU A 434 6.84 -2.42 -12.97
N LEU A 435 6.63 -3.54 -13.64
CA LEU A 435 6.28 -3.58 -15.07
C LEU A 435 4.79 -3.84 -15.21
N VAL A 436 4.08 -2.88 -15.79
CA VAL A 436 2.62 -2.88 -15.92
C VAL A 436 2.23 -2.89 -17.40
N GLY A 437 1.28 -3.73 -17.74
CA GLY A 437 0.87 -3.97 -19.13
C GLY A 437 0.18 -2.80 -19.83
N ASP A 438 -0.33 -1.81 -19.07
CA ASP A 438 -1.05 -0.64 -19.63
C ASP A 438 -0.79 0.62 -18.80
N ASN A 439 -1.26 1.80 -19.24
CA ASN A 439 -0.98 3.10 -18.62
C ASN A 439 -1.71 3.34 -17.29
N PRO A 440 -1.07 3.18 -16.13
CA PRO A 440 -1.74 3.38 -14.84
C PRO A 440 -2.13 4.83 -14.57
N LEU A 441 -1.60 5.80 -15.32
CA LEU A 441 -2.03 7.20 -15.20
C LEU A 441 -3.36 7.47 -15.93
N GLU A 442 -3.76 6.60 -16.85
CA GLU A 442 -5.08 6.61 -17.45
C GLU A 442 -6.12 6.01 -16.50
N ASN A 443 -5.75 4.88 -15.85
CA ASN A 443 -6.66 4.16 -14.97
C ASN A 443 -5.86 3.32 -13.96
N PHE A 444 -5.97 3.61 -12.67
CA PHE A 444 -5.30 2.83 -11.62
C PHE A 444 -5.77 1.38 -11.54
N LYS A 445 -6.93 1.05 -12.10
CA LYS A 445 -7.40 -0.34 -12.17
C LYS A 445 -6.46 -1.24 -13.00
N PHE A 446 -5.60 -0.67 -13.82
CA PHE A 446 -4.54 -1.43 -14.50
C PHE A 446 -3.46 -1.95 -13.54
N LEU A 447 -3.45 -1.53 -12.28
CA LEU A 447 -2.59 -2.08 -11.23
C LEU A 447 -3.22 -3.28 -10.50
N TYR A 448 -4.53 -3.52 -10.64
CA TYR A 448 -5.13 -4.73 -10.08
C TYR A 448 -4.59 -6.00 -10.76
N PRO A 449 -4.56 -7.14 -10.04
CA PRO A 449 -4.00 -8.40 -10.55
C PRO A 449 -4.47 -8.81 -11.93
N ASP A 450 -5.78 -8.74 -12.15
CA ASP A 450 -6.41 -9.15 -13.40
C ASP A 450 -6.65 -7.96 -14.36
N GLY A 451 -6.12 -6.78 -14.01
CA GLY A 451 -6.36 -5.54 -14.75
C GLY A 451 -7.86 -5.18 -14.80
N VAL A 452 -8.30 -4.74 -15.96
CA VAL A 452 -9.72 -4.45 -16.24
C VAL A 452 -10.21 -5.21 -17.45
N GLN A 453 -11.50 -5.54 -17.44
CA GLN A 453 -12.18 -6.02 -18.64
C GLN A 453 -12.61 -4.82 -19.51
N ASP A 454 -12.29 -4.88 -20.77
CA ASP A 454 -12.65 -3.88 -21.76
C ASP A 454 -13.39 -4.57 -22.93
N LEU A 455 -14.24 -3.80 -23.62
CA LEU A 455 -15.00 -4.27 -24.78
C LEU A 455 -14.39 -3.69 -26.07
N LYS A 456 -13.63 -4.50 -26.78
CA LYS A 456 -13.04 -4.09 -28.05
C LYS A 456 -13.59 -4.92 -29.20
N GLU A 457 -14.16 -4.25 -30.20
CA GLU A 457 -14.72 -4.90 -31.39
C GLU A 457 -15.73 -6.03 -31.06
N GLY A 458 -16.56 -5.82 -30.02
CA GLY A 458 -17.56 -6.78 -29.57
C GLY A 458 -17.00 -7.97 -28.78
N LYS A 459 -15.71 -7.95 -28.43
CA LYS A 459 -15.05 -8.99 -27.60
C LYS A 459 -14.60 -8.41 -26.28
N ILE A 460 -14.80 -9.17 -25.20
CA ILE A 460 -14.24 -8.85 -23.89
C ILE A 460 -12.76 -9.20 -23.94
N ILE A 461 -11.92 -8.21 -23.65
CA ILE A 461 -10.46 -8.37 -23.51
C ILE A 461 -10.03 -7.92 -22.11
N SER A 462 -8.97 -8.50 -21.57
CA SER A 462 -8.31 -8.03 -20.34
C SER A 462 -7.23 -7.02 -20.71
N ARG A 463 -7.17 -5.90 -19.99
CA ARG A 463 -6.14 -4.86 -20.16
C ARG A 463 -5.47 -4.56 -18.82
N GLY A 464 -4.18 -4.25 -18.88
CA GLY A 464 -3.40 -3.90 -17.69
C GLY A 464 -2.95 -5.13 -16.90
N GLY A 465 -2.89 -4.98 -15.59
CA GLY A 465 -2.29 -5.94 -14.68
C GLY A 465 -0.79 -5.71 -14.48
N ILE A 466 -0.31 -5.97 -13.26
CA ILE A 466 1.11 -6.00 -12.96
C ILE A 466 1.67 -7.33 -13.47
N GLU A 467 2.65 -7.27 -14.37
CA GLU A 467 3.30 -8.47 -14.88
C GLU A 467 4.48 -8.87 -13.99
N TRP A 468 5.33 -7.92 -13.68
CA TRP A 468 6.52 -8.15 -12.87
C TRP A 468 6.65 -7.12 -11.77
N THR A 469 6.93 -7.64 -10.58
CA THR A 469 7.38 -6.85 -9.43
C THR A 469 8.84 -7.15 -9.18
N ILE A 470 9.67 -6.14 -9.13
CA ILE A 470 11.10 -6.28 -8.84
C ILE A 470 11.33 -5.63 -7.48
N LYS A 471 11.80 -6.39 -6.51
CA LYS A 471 12.14 -5.92 -5.16
C LYS A 471 13.60 -6.20 -4.89
N ASP A 472 14.36 -5.16 -4.65
CA ASP A 472 15.80 -5.29 -4.38
C ASP A 472 16.55 -6.09 -5.48
N GLY A 473 16.13 -5.92 -6.74
CA GLY A 473 16.65 -6.64 -7.91
C GLY A 473 16.16 -8.07 -8.09
N ILE A 474 15.40 -8.62 -7.12
CA ILE A 474 14.75 -9.93 -7.26
C ILE A 474 13.48 -9.76 -8.08
N VAL A 475 13.32 -10.53 -9.13
CA VAL A 475 12.17 -10.46 -10.02
C VAL A 475 11.08 -11.44 -9.60
N TYR A 476 9.86 -10.95 -9.51
CA TYR A 476 8.67 -11.73 -9.15
C TYR A 476 7.62 -11.60 -10.25
N HIS A 477 7.18 -12.73 -10.79
CA HIS A 477 6.07 -12.77 -11.75
C HIS A 477 4.75 -12.66 -10.97
N ALA A 478 4.13 -11.50 -11.00
CA ALA A 478 2.94 -11.20 -10.20
C ALA A 478 1.80 -12.20 -10.40
N PRO A 479 1.44 -12.61 -11.64
CA PRO A 479 0.41 -13.64 -11.85
C PRO A 479 0.71 -14.98 -11.17
N THR A 480 1.98 -15.37 -11.07
CA THR A 480 2.39 -16.61 -10.36
C THR A 480 2.18 -16.48 -8.86
N LEU A 481 2.59 -15.36 -8.26
CA LEU A 481 2.38 -15.12 -6.83
C LEU A 481 0.88 -15.14 -6.48
N LEU A 482 0.06 -14.52 -7.29
CA LEU A 482 -1.39 -14.46 -7.09
C LEU A 482 -2.08 -15.81 -7.30
N LYS A 483 -1.57 -16.64 -8.21
CA LYS A 483 -2.01 -18.04 -8.33
C LYS A 483 -1.71 -18.84 -7.06
N ASP A 484 -0.55 -18.62 -6.44
CA ASP A 484 -0.20 -19.26 -5.16
C ASP A 484 -1.14 -18.79 -4.04
N VAL A 485 -1.47 -17.49 -3.98
CA VAL A 485 -2.44 -16.95 -3.01
C VAL A 485 -3.81 -17.63 -3.17
N ARG A 486 -4.33 -17.75 -4.40
CA ARG A 486 -5.59 -18.47 -4.66
C ARG A 486 -5.55 -19.91 -4.16
N LYS A 487 -4.41 -20.59 -4.34
CA LYS A 487 -4.21 -21.95 -3.82
C LYS A 487 -4.23 -21.99 -2.29
N ILE A 488 -3.55 -21.04 -1.62
CA ILE A 488 -3.56 -20.94 -0.15
C ILE A 488 -5.01 -20.76 0.35
N VAL A 489 -5.77 -19.86 -0.28
CA VAL A 489 -7.18 -19.60 0.08
C VAL A 489 -8.06 -20.84 -0.14
N SER A 490 -7.93 -21.52 -1.30
CA SER A 490 -8.68 -22.76 -1.58
C SER A 490 -8.43 -23.85 -0.53
N LEU A 491 -7.16 -24.11 -0.22
CA LEU A 491 -6.79 -25.10 0.79
C LEU A 491 -7.28 -24.74 2.20
N ALA A 492 -7.32 -23.45 2.54
CA ALA A 492 -7.85 -22.99 3.82
C ALA A 492 -9.39 -23.20 3.90
N ARG A 493 -10.12 -22.92 2.81
CA ARG A 493 -11.58 -23.15 2.71
C ARG A 493 -11.92 -24.63 2.79
N GLU A 494 -11.20 -25.51 2.09
CA GLU A 494 -11.37 -26.96 2.17
C GLU A 494 -11.19 -27.49 3.61
N LYS A 495 -10.16 -27.01 4.32
CA LYS A 495 -9.92 -27.36 5.72
C LYS A 495 -11.03 -26.88 6.68
N GLN A 496 -11.68 -25.75 6.39
CA GLN A 496 -12.80 -25.26 7.18
C GLN A 496 -14.04 -26.13 6.98
N GLN A 497 -14.37 -26.45 5.73
CA GLN A 497 -15.53 -27.33 5.40
C GLN A 497 -15.42 -28.74 6.01
N LEU A 498 -14.22 -29.26 6.21
CA LEU A 498 -14.00 -30.55 6.87
C LEU A 498 -14.18 -30.51 8.39
N LYS A 499 -14.24 -29.33 8.99
CA LYS A 499 -14.44 -29.14 10.45
C LYS A 499 -15.91 -28.84 10.83
N GLU A 500 -16.70 -28.38 9.88
CA GLU A 500 -18.16 -28.21 9.98
C GLU A 500 -18.90 -29.55 9.72
#